data_50c7a69e0f5288f79a345f365fbfe44e
#
_entry.id   50c7a69e0f5288f79a345f365fbfe44e
#
_cell.length_a   1.000
_cell.length_b   1.000
_cell.length_c   1.000
_cell.angle_alpha   90.00
_cell.angle_beta   90.00
_cell.angle_gamma   90.00
#
_symmetry.space_group_name_H-M   'P 1'
#
loop_
_entity.id
_entity.type
_entity.pdbx_description
1 polymer ?
#
loop_
_entity_poly.entity_id
_entity_poly.type
_entity_poly.pdbx_seq_one_letter_code
_entity_poly.pdbx_strand_id
1 'polypeptide(L)'
;VEKYIHGLFPLWGIRFVSIVDNADTDNKGNKKSRQINGLVNEWYLEDMSDNIRSVLTNRREQGFHIGAFALYGYQKDPSQKGHLIVDPEAAGVVRRVFVLFSQGYGKTAIARILNEDGSPNPTEYKRLKGLRYRSPPGKTGTLWKYPAISHMLTNEIYIGNMVQGR
;
A
#
# COMPACT_ATOMS: atom_id res chain seq x y z
N VAL A 1 13.74 14.09 16.98
CA VAL A 1 14.65 15.26 16.83
C VAL A 1 14.76 16.00 18.15
N GLU A 2 13.67 16.40 18.83
CA GLU A 2 13.69 17.16 20.10
C GLU A 2 14.49 16.49 21.21
N LYS A 3 14.37 15.16 21.40
CA LYS A 3 15.14 14.40 22.39
C LYS A 3 16.66 14.58 22.23
N TYR A 4 17.16 14.72 21.00
CA TYR A 4 18.58 14.98 20.73
C TYR A 4 18.93 16.43 21.00
N ILE A 5 18.16 17.38 20.46
CA ILE A 5 18.48 18.81 20.54
C ILE A 5 18.35 19.35 21.96
N HIS A 6 17.32 18.92 22.71
CA HIS A 6 17.05 19.42 24.06
C HIS A 6 17.55 18.52 25.18
N GLY A 7 17.84 17.24 24.89
CA GLY A 7 18.30 16.28 25.87
C GLY A 7 19.79 15.95 25.73
N LEU A 8 20.17 15.30 24.63
CA LEU A 8 21.49 14.70 24.50
C LEU A 8 22.58 15.71 24.10
N PHE A 9 22.30 16.60 23.14
CA PHE A 9 23.31 17.57 22.68
C PHE A 9 23.82 18.49 23.76
N PRO A 10 22.97 19.08 24.64
CA PRO A 10 23.47 19.88 25.78
C PRO A 10 24.32 19.04 26.73
N LEU A 11 23.98 17.78 26.99
CA LEU A 11 24.76 16.90 27.86
C LEU A 11 26.15 16.58 27.27
N TRP A 12 26.24 16.53 25.95
CA TRP A 12 27.49 16.27 25.23
C TRP A 12 28.27 17.54 24.89
N GLY A 13 27.79 18.73 25.29
CA GLY A 13 28.39 20.00 24.93
C GLY A 13 28.32 20.35 23.45
N ILE A 14 27.39 19.75 22.72
CA ILE A 14 27.23 19.98 21.28
C ILE A 14 26.26 21.13 21.04
N ARG A 15 26.75 22.16 20.35
CA ARG A 15 25.93 23.26 19.83
C ARG A 15 25.26 22.83 18.50
N PHE A 16 23.96 23.00 18.43
CA PHE A 16 23.18 22.78 17.20
C PHE A 16 22.69 24.13 16.66
N VAL A 17 22.94 24.40 15.38
CA VAL A 17 22.50 25.62 14.68
C VAL A 17 21.77 25.26 13.43
N SER A 18 20.51 25.70 13.26
CA SER A 18 19.75 25.65 12.02
C SER A 18 19.61 27.04 11.44
N ILE A 19 20.18 27.28 10.28
CA ILE A 19 20.14 28.59 9.60
C ILE A 19 18.74 28.87 9.09
N VAL A 20 18.08 27.84 8.52
CA VAL A 20 16.74 27.97 7.93
C VAL A 20 15.68 28.30 8.97
N ASP A 21 15.73 27.62 10.14
CA ASP A 21 14.76 27.81 11.22
C ASP A 21 15.21 28.90 12.20
N ASN A 22 16.34 29.56 11.94
CA ASN A 22 16.97 30.52 12.84
C ASN A 22 17.05 30.00 14.28
N ALA A 23 17.42 28.72 14.42
CA ALA A 23 17.50 28.02 15.70
C ALA A 23 18.93 27.81 16.11
N ASP A 24 19.25 28.22 17.33
CA ASP A 24 20.58 28.09 17.97
C ASP A 24 20.40 27.60 19.42
N THR A 25 21.05 26.49 19.77
CA THR A 25 20.94 25.92 21.12
C THR A 25 21.60 26.76 22.18
N ASP A 26 22.61 27.61 21.85
CA ASP A 26 23.26 28.53 22.79
C ASP A 26 22.41 29.76 23.05
N ASN A 27 21.48 30.09 22.16
CA ASN A 27 20.59 31.22 22.36
C ASN A 27 19.35 30.82 23.18
N LYS A 28 19.36 31.13 24.49
CA LYS A 28 18.24 30.82 25.39
C LYS A 28 16.94 31.51 24.98
N GLY A 29 16.97 32.66 24.29
CA GLY A 29 15.81 33.37 23.79
C GLY A 29 15.06 32.57 22.70
N ASN A 30 15.77 31.79 21.89
CA ASN A 30 15.21 31.01 20.81
C ASN A 30 14.57 29.68 21.26
N LYS A 31 14.73 29.30 22.54
CA LYS A 31 14.17 28.02 23.04
C LYS A 31 12.65 27.95 22.90
N LYS A 32 11.96 29.02 23.27
CA LYS A 32 10.47 29.10 23.17
C LYS A 32 10.02 29.07 21.73
N SER A 33 10.68 29.82 20.84
CA SER A 33 10.38 29.84 19.42
C SER A 33 10.56 28.47 18.79
N ARG A 34 11.64 27.75 19.10
CA ARG A 34 11.86 26.37 18.62
C ARG A 34 10.78 25.40 19.08
N GLN A 35 10.37 25.51 20.35
CA GLN A 35 9.28 24.66 20.87
C GLN A 35 7.95 24.94 20.17
N ILE A 36 7.63 26.21 19.93
CA ILE A 36 6.42 26.60 19.18
C ILE A 36 6.50 26.08 17.75
N ASN A 37 7.63 26.25 17.06
CA ASN A 37 7.79 25.74 15.69
C ASN A 37 7.69 24.19 15.65
N GLY A 38 8.20 23.50 16.65
CA GLY A 38 8.03 22.05 16.80
C GLY A 38 6.57 21.64 16.91
N LEU A 39 5.80 22.31 17.78
CA LEU A 39 4.37 22.08 17.94
C LEU A 39 3.57 22.39 16.67
N VAL A 40 3.88 23.51 16.01
CA VAL A 40 3.22 23.88 14.74
C VAL A 40 3.47 22.84 13.65
N ASN A 41 4.69 22.32 13.56
CA ASN A 41 5.02 21.24 12.62
C ASN A 41 4.28 19.93 12.96
N GLU A 42 4.14 19.60 14.23
CA GLU A 42 3.38 18.42 14.68
C GLU A 42 1.90 18.54 14.32
N TRP A 43 1.28 19.68 14.62
CA TRP A 43 -0.11 19.96 14.22
C TRP A 43 -0.32 19.91 12.71
N TYR A 44 0.62 20.46 11.95
CA TYR A 44 0.56 20.39 10.48
C TYR A 44 0.58 18.96 9.95
N LEU A 45 1.39 18.08 10.58
CA LEU A 45 1.43 16.66 10.21
C LEU A 45 0.14 15.94 10.60
N GLU A 46 -0.46 16.25 11.74
CA GLU A 46 -1.77 15.70 12.16
C GLU A 46 -2.87 16.14 11.19
N ASP A 47 -2.99 17.44 10.90
CA ASP A 47 -3.97 17.98 9.96
C ASP A 47 -3.81 17.36 8.57
N MET A 48 -2.57 17.20 8.09
CA MET A 48 -2.28 16.55 6.82
C MET A 48 -2.74 15.09 6.82
N SER A 49 -2.48 14.36 7.90
CA SER A 49 -2.90 12.96 8.06
C SER A 49 -4.43 12.84 8.02
N ASP A 50 -5.13 13.71 8.72
CA ASP A 50 -6.59 13.70 8.79
C ASP A 50 -7.24 14.09 7.45
N ASN A 51 -6.66 15.08 6.78
CA ASN A 51 -7.07 15.45 5.43
C ASN A 51 -6.91 14.28 4.43
N ILE A 52 -5.77 13.57 4.47
CA ILE A 52 -5.54 12.40 3.61
C ILE A 52 -6.56 11.30 3.94
N ARG A 53 -6.81 11.00 5.22
CA ARG A 53 -7.80 9.98 5.64
C ARG A 53 -9.19 10.35 5.17
N SER A 54 -9.60 11.60 5.35
CA SER A 54 -10.91 12.11 4.92
C SER A 54 -11.10 11.95 3.41
N VAL A 55 -10.12 12.39 2.60
CA VAL A 55 -10.17 12.23 1.14
C VAL A 55 -10.23 10.75 0.71
N LEU A 56 -9.44 9.88 1.34
CA LEU A 56 -9.46 8.45 1.03
C LEU A 56 -10.78 7.79 1.44
N THR A 57 -11.37 8.21 2.56
CA THR A 57 -12.68 7.72 3.01
C THR A 57 -13.78 8.14 2.05
N ASN A 58 -13.84 9.42 1.69
CA ASN A 58 -14.80 9.93 0.72
C ASN A 58 -14.70 9.19 -0.63
N ARG A 59 -13.50 8.96 -1.14
CA ARG A 59 -13.32 8.18 -2.38
C ARG A 59 -13.81 6.74 -2.27
N ARG A 60 -13.62 6.09 -1.10
CA ARG A 60 -14.15 4.74 -0.84
C ARG A 60 -15.67 4.72 -0.84
N GLU A 61 -16.30 5.69 -0.18
CA GLU A 61 -17.76 5.84 -0.12
C GLU A 61 -18.37 6.09 -1.51
N GLN A 62 -17.64 6.78 -2.39
CA GLN A 62 -18.00 6.96 -3.78
C GLN A 62 -17.71 5.72 -4.67
N GLY A 63 -17.23 4.64 -4.11
CA GLY A 63 -16.93 3.39 -4.85
C GLY A 63 -15.63 3.42 -5.66
N PHE A 64 -14.75 4.40 -5.46
CA PHE A 64 -13.47 4.44 -6.17
C PHE A 64 -12.45 3.49 -5.56
N HIS A 65 -11.73 2.80 -6.42
CA HIS A 65 -10.56 2.01 -6.01
C HIS A 65 -9.41 2.93 -5.62
N ILE A 66 -8.98 2.85 -4.35
CA ILE A 66 -7.89 3.68 -3.81
C ILE A 66 -6.54 2.96 -3.77
N GLY A 67 -6.49 1.67 -4.06
CA GLY A 67 -5.27 0.88 -4.02
C GLY A 67 -4.23 1.30 -5.05
N ALA A 68 -2.93 1.15 -4.71
CA ALA A 68 -1.84 1.44 -5.63
C ALA A 68 -1.89 0.57 -6.89
N PHE A 69 -2.30 -0.69 -6.76
CA PHE A 69 -2.44 -1.65 -7.86
C PHE A 69 -3.85 -2.20 -7.91
N ALA A 70 -4.32 -2.50 -9.13
CA ALA A 70 -5.55 -3.28 -9.30
C ALA A 70 -5.38 -4.70 -8.77
N LEU A 71 -6.49 -5.33 -8.37
CA LEU A 71 -6.50 -6.75 -8.03
C LEU A 71 -6.29 -7.60 -9.28
N TYR A 72 -5.80 -8.82 -9.09
CA TYR A 72 -5.58 -9.76 -10.18
C TYR A 72 -6.91 -10.08 -10.89
N GLY A 73 -6.93 -10.05 -12.22
CA GLY A 73 -8.16 -10.13 -13.03
C GLY A 73 -8.76 -8.78 -13.38
N TYR A 74 -8.25 -7.70 -12.80
CA TYR A 74 -8.65 -6.33 -13.12
C TYR A 74 -7.43 -5.46 -13.44
N GLN A 75 -7.67 -4.39 -14.17
CA GLN A 75 -6.70 -3.31 -14.40
C GLN A 75 -7.36 -1.97 -14.11
N LYS A 76 -6.55 -0.95 -13.86
CA LYS A 76 -7.06 0.41 -13.68
C LYS A 76 -7.56 0.94 -15.02
N ASP A 77 -8.72 1.57 -15.02
CA ASP A 77 -9.25 2.22 -16.19
C ASP A 77 -8.37 3.44 -16.56
N PRO A 78 -7.78 3.48 -17.76
CA PRO A 78 -6.98 4.61 -18.19
C PRO A 78 -7.81 5.86 -18.46
N SER A 79 -9.10 5.72 -18.76
CA SER A 79 -10.02 6.82 -19.06
C SER A 79 -10.65 7.41 -17.81
N GLN A 80 -10.82 6.61 -16.75
CA GLN A 80 -11.52 7.03 -15.53
C GLN A 80 -10.75 6.65 -14.27
N LYS A 81 -10.11 7.66 -13.65
CA LYS A 81 -9.30 7.46 -12.45
C LYS A 81 -10.13 6.90 -11.28
N GLY A 82 -9.63 5.82 -10.69
CA GLY A 82 -10.28 5.17 -9.55
C GLY A 82 -11.26 4.07 -9.95
N HIS A 83 -11.51 3.85 -11.23
CA HIS A 83 -12.29 2.73 -11.72
C HIS A 83 -11.41 1.54 -12.09
N LEU A 84 -11.99 0.35 -12.00
CA LEU A 84 -11.38 -0.90 -12.42
C LEU A 84 -12.16 -1.47 -13.59
N ILE A 85 -11.43 -1.91 -14.59
CA ILE A 85 -11.98 -2.67 -15.73
C ILE A 85 -11.41 -4.09 -15.72
N VAL A 86 -12.11 -5.03 -16.34
CA VAL A 86 -11.65 -6.42 -16.42
C VAL A 86 -10.39 -6.48 -17.29
N ASP A 87 -9.35 -7.15 -16.81
CA ASP A 87 -8.17 -7.51 -17.58
C ASP A 87 -8.43 -8.90 -18.19
N PRO A 88 -8.63 -9.04 -19.52
CA PRO A 88 -9.08 -10.30 -20.12
C PRO A 88 -8.12 -11.46 -19.87
N GLU A 89 -6.82 -11.21 -19.88
CA GLU A 89 -5.77 -12.20 -19.68
C GLU A 89 -5.78 -12.73 -18.24
N ALA A 90 -5.68 -11.85 -17.27
CA ALA A 90 -5.70 -12.22 -15.85
C ALA A 90 -7.07 -12.76 -15.40
N ALA A 91 -8.17 -12.22 -15.95
CA ALA A 91 -9.52 -12.69 -15.65
C ALA A 91 -9.76 -14.12 -16.12
N GLY A 92 -9.11 -14.55 -17.21
CA GLY A 92 -9.14 -15.95 -17.67
C GLY A 92 -8.63 -16.90 -16.58
N VAL A 93 -7.51 -16.57 -15.95
CA VAL A 93 -6.95 -17.37 -14.85
C VAL A 93 -7.86 -17.34 -13.61
N VAL A 94 -8.43 -16.18 -13.27
CA VAL A 94 -9.40 -16.07 -12.18
C VAL A 94 -10.60 -16.98 -12.39
N ARG A 95 -11.24 -16.91 -13.54
CA ARG A 95 -12.40 -17.78 -13.89
C ARG A 95 -12.02 -19.26 -13.78
N ARG A 96 -10.84 -19.64 -14.25
CA ARG A 96 -10.35 -21.01 -14.16
C ARG A 96 -10.19 -21.48 -12.70
N VAL A 97 -9.72 -20.61 -11.80
CA VAL A 97 -9.65 -20.91 -10.36
C VAL A 97 -11.02 -21.21 -9.79
N PHE A 98 -12.04 -20.41 -10.12
CA PHE A 98 -13.42 -20.65 -9.66
C PHE A 98 -14.02 -21.92 -10.26
N VAL A 99 -13.78 -22.21 -11.53
CA VAL A 99 -14.25 -23.45 -12.20
C VAL A 99 -13.62 -24.67 -11.55
N LEU A 100 -12.30 -24.70 -11.36
CA LEU A 100 -11.64 -25.82 -10.70
C LEU A 100 -12.14 -26.01 -9.26
N PHE A 101 -12.38 -24.93 -8.54
CA PHE A 101 -12.92 -25.01 -7.18
C PHE A 101 -14.35 -25.58 -7.19
N SER A 102 -15.22 -25.17 -8.13
CA SER A 102 -16.58 -25.72 -8.26
C SER A 102 -16.60 -27.19 -8.66
N GLN A 103 -15.55 -27.67 -9.32
CA GLN A 103 -15.33 -29.09 -9.66
C GLN A 103 -14.81 -29.92 -8.47
N GLY A 104 -14.60 -29.30 -7.29
CA GLY A 104 -14.16 -29.98 -6.08
C GLY A 104 -12.65 -30.03 -5.88
N TYR A 105 -11.84 -29.36 -6.70
CA TYR A 105 -10.41 -29.31 -6.48
C TYR A 105 -10.06 -28.50 -5.23
N GLY A 106 -9.21 -29.02 -4.38
CA GLY A 106 -8.69 -28.30 -3.20
C GLY A 106 -7.76 -27.14 -3.61
N LYS A 107 -7.70 -26.10 -2.80
CA LYS A 107 -6.91 -24.89 -3.08
C LYS A 107 -5.43 -25.15 -3.37
N THR A 108 -4.83 -26.16 -2.73
CA THR A 108 -3.44 -26.57 -2.98
C THR A 108 -3.30 -27.26 -4.35
N ALA A 109 -4.29 -28.09 -4.73
CA ALA A 109 -4.31 -28.75 -6.04
C ALA A 109 -4.47 -27.71 -7.15
N ILE A 110 -5.35 -26.72 -6.98
CA ILE A 110 -5.51 -25.59 -7.92
C ILE A 110 -4.20 -24.83 -8.08
N ALA A 111 -3.50 -24.50 -6.99
CA ALA A 111 -2.21 -23.82 -7.06
C ALA A 111 -1.17 -24.64 -7.84
N ARG A 112 -1.15 -25.98 -7.67
CA ARG A 112 -0.25 -26.88 -8.40
C ARG A 112 -0.59 -26.88 -9.90
N ILE A 113 -1.86 -27.03 -10.27
CA ILE A 113 -2.31 -27.01 -11.67
C ILE A 113 -1.87 -25.73 -12.36
N LEU A 114 -2.09 -24.55 -11.74
CA LEU A 114 -1.70 -23.26 -12.31
C LEU A 114 -0.16 -23.13 -12.45
N ASN A 115 0.62 -23.75 -11.58
CA ASN A 115 2.06 -23.76 -11.69
C ASN A 115 2.55 -24.67 -12.81
N GLU A 116 1.93 -25.83 -12.96
CA GLU A 116 2.24 -26.80 -14.05
C GLU A 116 1.92 -26.19 -15.42
N ASP A 117 0.85 -25.41 -15.53
CA ASP A 117 0.47 -24.69 -16.75
C ASP A 117 1.31 -23.41 -17.00
N GLY A 118 2.20 -23.03 -16.11
CA GLY A 118 2.97 -21.80 -16.22
C GLY A 118 2.15 -20.51 -16.11
N SER A 119 0.94 -20.56 -15.57
CA SER A 119 0.11 -19.37 -15.36
C SER A 119 0.77 -18.41 -14.37
N PRO A 120 1.03 -17.13 -14.72
CA PRO A 120 1.73 -16.21 -13.83
C PRO A 120 0.87 -15.89 -12.60
N ASN A 121 1.46 -15.94 -11.43
CA ASN A 121 0.80 -15.50 -10.20
C ASN A 121 0.65 -13.96 -10.17
N PRO A 122 -0.15 -13.38 -9.24
CA PRO A 122 -0.38 -11.94 -9.19
C PRO A 122 0.88 -11.08 -9.10
N THR A 123 1.93 -11.57 -8.47
CA THR A 123 3.23 -10.87 -8.36
C THR A 123 3.98 -10.89 -9.68
N GLU A 124 4.09 -12.07 -10.29
CA GLU A 124 4.75 -12.25 -11.57
C GLU A 124 4.02 -11.51 -12.69
N TYR A 125 2.71 -11.55 -12.70
CA TYR A 125 1.89 -10.82 -13.66
C TYR A 125 2.15 -9.31 -13.62
N LYS A 126 2.26 -8.72 -12.42
CA LYS A 126 2.61 -7.31 -12.28
C LYS A 126 3.99 -7.00 -12.86
N ARG A 127 4.95 -7.91 -12.70
CA ARG A 127 6.29 -7.77 -13.29
C ARG A 127 6.26 -7.84 -14.80
N LEU A 128 5.54 -8.81 -15.37
CA LEU A 128 5.36 -8.96 -16.80
C LEU A 128 4.70 -7.73 -17.45
N LYS A 129 3.75 -7.11 -16.76
CA LYS A 129 3.11 -5.84 -17.19
C LYS A 129 3.98 -4.60 -16.94
N GLY A 130 5.23 -4.73 -16.47
CA GLY A 130 6.13 -3.62 -16.24
C GLY A 130 5.73 -2.69 -15.10
N LEU A 131 4.84 -3.11 -14.22
CA LEU A 131 4.40 -2.30 -13.08
C LEU A 131 5.54 -2.19 -12.06
N ARG A 132 5.72 -0.98 -11.47
CA ARG A 132 6.72 -0.71 -10.41
C ARG A 132 6.35 -1.38 -9.09
N TYR A 133 6.17 -2.70 -9.11
CA TYR A 133 5.87 -3.50 -7.93
C TYR A 133 7.16 -4.06 -7.33
N ARG A 134 7.49 -3.61 -6.11
CA ARG A 134 8.62 -4.13 -5.35
C ARG A 134 8.11 -5.19 -4.38
N SER A 135 8.52 -6.44 -4.59
CA SER A 135 8.24 -7.51 -3.62
C SER A 135 9.02 -7.25 -2.32
N PRO A 136 8.42 -7.55 -1.15
CA PRO A 136 9.17 -7.55 0.10
C PRO A 136 10.41 -8.46 0.03
N PRO A 137 11.50 -8.12 0.73
CA PRO A 137 12.69 -8.98 0.81
C PRO A 137 12.31 -10.40 1.20
N GLY A 138 12.90 -11.39 0.51
CA GLY A 138 12.63 -12.82 0.76
C GLY A 138 11.33 -13.39 0.15
N LYS A 139 10.47 -12.56 -0.48
CA LYS A 139 9.25 -13.01 -1.17
C LYS A 139 9.39 -12.93 -2.70
N THR A 140 10.35 -13.64 -3.25
CA THR A 140 10.61 -13.71 -4.70
C THR A 140 9.84 -14.82 -5.43
N GLY A 141 8.88 -15.46 -4.76
CA GLY A 141 8.19 -16.61 -5.32
C GLY A 141 7.28 -16.26 -6.49
N THR A 142 7.58 -16.81 -7.66
CA THR A 142 6.78 -16.72 -8.89
C THR A 142 5.66 -17.76 -8.96
N LEU A 143 5.58 -18.66 -7.97
CA LEU A 143 4.63 -19.76 -7.93
C LEU A 143 3.35 -19.39 -7.18
N TRP A 144 2.24 -19.96 -7.66
CA TRP A 144 0.98 -19.96 -6.93
C TRP A 144 1.11 -20.76 -5.64
N LYS A 145 0.51 -20.25 -4.57
CA LYS A 145 0.47 -20.90 -3.25
C LYS A 145 -0.96 -20.86 -2.70
N TYR A 146 -1.27 -21.78 -1.78
CA TYR A 146 -2.56 -21.86 -1.10
C TYR A 146 -3.14 -20.50 -0.67
N PRO A 147 -2.38 -19.58 -0.01
CA PRO A 147 -2.95 -18.31 0.43
C PRO A 147 -3.46 -17.43 -0.71
N ALA A 148 -2.79 -17.45 -1.86
CA ALA A 148 -3.21 -16.65 -3.03
C ALA A 148 -4.55 -17.14 -3.58
N ILE A 149 -4.73 -18.45 -3.71
CA ILE A 149 -5.99 -19.07 -4.13
C ILE A 149 -7.09 -18.82 -3.09
N SER A 150 -6.77 -19.00 -1.80
CA SER A 150 -7.74 -18.76 -0.73
C SER A 150 -8.23 -17.31 -0.73
N HIS A 151 -7.31 -16.35 -0.82
CA HIS A 151 -7.65 -14.92 -0.92
C HIS A 151 -8.53 -14.60 -2.12
N MET A 152 -8.24 -15.21 -3.28
CA MET A 152 -9.03 -15.00 -4.49
C MET A 152 -10.46 -15.51 -4.31
N LEU A 153 -10.64 -16.73 -3.80
CA LEU A 153 -11.95 -17.35 -3.62
C LEU A 153 -12.83 -16.67 -2.58
N THR A 154 -12.23 -15.92 -1.64
CA THR A 154 -12.97 -15.21 -0.57
C THR A 154 -13.12 -13.71 -0.81
N ASN A 155 -12.56 -13.19 -1.90
CA ASN A 155 -12.59 -11.75 -2.17
C ASN A 155 -13.87 -11.35 -2.89
N GLU A 156 -14.67 -10.55 -2.23
CA GLU A 156 -15.98 -10.08 -2.69
C GLU A 156 -15.92 -9.24 -4.00
N ILE A 157 -14.74 -8.78 -4.42
CA ILE A 157 -14.60 -8.04 -5.67
C ILE A 157 -14.98 -8.88 -6.89
N TYR A 158 -14.77 -10.20 -6.82
CA TYR A 158 -15.10 -11.11 -7.92
C TYR A 158 -16.59 -11.39 -8.09
N ILE A 159 -17.42 -10.92 -7.16
CA ILE A 159 -18.89 -10.89 -7.24
C ILE A 159 -19.44 -9.47 -7.41
N GLY A 160 -18.56 -8.48 -7.65
CA GLY A 160 -18.93 -7.10 -7.93
C GLY A 160 -18.91 -6.14 -6.74
N ASN A 161 -18.57 -6.60 -5.54
CA ASN A 161 -18.51 -5.76 -4.34
C ASN A 161 -17.11 -5.19 -4.11
N MET A 162 -16.97 -3.87 -4.17
CA MET A 162 -15.70 -3.20 -3.84
C MET A 162 -15.58 -3.00 -2.33
N VAL A 163 -14.89 -3.91 -1.65
CA VAL A 163 -14.63 -3.82 -0.20
C VAL A 163 -13.24 -3.28 0.05
N GLN A 164 -13.14 -2.16 0.76
CA GLN A 164 -11.88 -1.47 1.05
C GLN A 164 -11.88 -0.91 2.48
N GLY A 165 -10.70 -0.86 3.13
CA GLY A 165 -10.55 -0.23 4.45
C GLY A 165 -10.98 -1.09 5.64
N ARG A 166 -10.94 -2.42 5.48
CA ARG A 166 -11.04 -3.37 6.60
C ARG A 166 -9.73 -3.48 7.36
#